data_f8a317e558c90ee73567f595889c2225
#
_entry.id   f8a317e558c90ee73567f595889c2225
#
_cell.length_a   1.000
_cell.length_b   1.000
_cell.length_c   1.000
_cell.angle_alpha   90.00
_cell.angle_beta   90.00
_cell.angle_gamma   90.00
#
_symmetry.space_group_name_H-M   'P 1'
#
loop_
_entity.id
_entity.type
_entity.pdbx_description
1 polymer ?
#
loop_
_entity_poly.entity_id
_entity_poly.type
_entity_poly.pdbx_seq_one_letter_code
_entity_poly.pdbx_strand_id
1 'polypeptide(L)'
;MPCTLLNLCEYDTQKLVKIKSVRLGSLKWTLNGVILMFICIMMLWNKEYQEYDLVVSSVTTKVKGVANITIPDIGEVVWDVVDYSGPYQGRNSFFVATNVIVTKNQKQGKCPEVLPHGKQCRTDKDCEKGFSNQHTHGVQTGACVKLDIQKKTCEVTAWCPIENKRNPRPAILASAENFTVMIKNNIRFPAFNYIRRNILPQMKDTDLKGCIYNRYKNPYCPIFRLGDIVSEAKEKFSEIAVEGGVIGIQINWDCDLNHIFHSCLPKYSFRRLDEKESNRTLYPGLNFRFARYSIVNGEQQRTLFKMYGIRFDVMVFGKAGKFSIIQLIIYIGSTLSYYALTTMFLDWLIGSGCYSKEAKQNYIERKFEAIQDREECFLCVSFVDEDQLRVVKKSRKKRLQETKPLSLHQLYENLSRSHSSQQSIDTSLLEMPLSGCPAWCQCDCCRPSNSLQEQLCCRSRKGRCITSSPLFSTLVVSRSVLETTLFYVDPLAELREEAQLRHGAYAQFIRWRFGDSTPRDAVPVIPSCCTWKIRAEYPSPDGKYSGLRLYRLQSSETT
;
A
#
# COMPACT_ATOMS: atom_id res chain seq x y z
N MET A 1 42.67 31.30 1.40
CA MET A 1 41.30 31.03 0.98
C MET A 1 40.29 31.70 1.92
N PRO A 2 39.88 32.91 1.68
CA PRO A 2 38.75 33.45 2.43
C PRO A 2 37.81 34.34 1.59
N CYS A 3 37.62 34.08 0.28
CA CYS A 3 36.76 34.96 -0.54
C CYS A 3 35.45 34.33 -1.02
N THR A 4 35.11 33.09 -0.65
CA THR A 4 33.90 32.42 -1.14
C THR A 4 32.69 32.53 -0.20
N LEU A 5 32.84 33.09 0.98
CA LEU A 5 31.74 33.28 1.96
C LEU A 5 31.14 34.69 1.97
N LEU A 6 31.78 35.67 1.33
CA LEU A 6 31.29 37.05 1.28
C LEU A 6 30.12 37.24 0.33
N ASN A 7 30.02 36.46 -0.75
CA ASN A 7 28.91 36.55 -1.71
C ASN A 7 27.54 36.11 -1.14
N LEU A 8 27.51 35.46 0.01
CA LEU A 8 26.25 35.09 0.70
C LEU A 8 25.62 36.25 1.49
N CYS A 9 26.35 37.35 1.66
CA CYS A 9 25.89 38.55 2.37
C CYS A 9 25.54 39.69 1.42
N GLU A 10 25.65 39.47 0.09
CA GLU A 10 25.26 40.45 -0.91
C GLU A 10 23.77 40.32 -1.21
N TYR A 11 23.08 41.43 -1.18
CA TYR A 11 21.66 41.50 -1.57
C TYR A 11 21.51 42.26 -2.89
N ASP A 12 21.19 41.51 -3.93
CA ASP A 12 20.97 42.05 -5.26
C ASP A 12 19.54 42.57 -5.42
N THR A 13 19.39 43.88 -5.67
CA THR A 13 18.08 44.46 -5.98
C THR A 13 17.99 44.77 -7.48
N GLN A 14 16.81 44.53 -8.05
CA GLN A 14 16.58 44.83 -9.45
C GLN A 14 16.27 46.32 -9.66
N LYS A 15 17.15 47.01 -10.39
CA LYS A 15 16.89 48.39 -10.87
C LYS A 15 15.90 48.35 -12.02
N LEU A 16 14.73 48.97 -11.85
CA LEU A 16 13.70 49.03 -12.90
C LEU A 16 14.05 50.11 -13.96
N VAL A 17 14.34 49.68 -15.16
CA VAL A 17 14.58 50.54 -16.30
C VAL A 17 13.33 50.60 -17.20
N LYS A 18 12.74 51.79 -17.40
CA LYS A 18 11.55 51.97 -18.23
C LYS A 18 11.96 52.24 -19.70
N ILE A 19 11.76 51.26 -20.57
CA ILE A 19 12.06 51.33 -21.99
C ILE A 19 10.79 51.70 -22.77
N LYS A 20 10.76 52.85 -23.41
CA LYS A 20 9.65 53.29 -24.27
C LYS A 20 9.84 52.75 -25.69
N SER A 21 9.38 51.51 -25.95
CA SER A 21 9.41 50.90 -27.28
C SER A 21 8.08 50.17 -27.53
N VAL A 22 7.37 50.55 -28.61
CA VAL A 22 6.11 49.91 -29.00
C VAL A 22 6.34 48.44 -29.35
N ARG A 23 7.44 48.10 -30.03
CA ARG A 23 7.78 46.72 -30.43
C ARG A 23 8.00 45.82 -29.25
N LEU A 24 8.80 46.27 -28.26
CA LEU A 24 9.06 45.49 -27.04
C LEU A 24 7.82 45.40 -26.15
N GLY A 25 7.03 46.48 -26.09
CA GLY A 25 5.76 46.50 -25.36
C GLY A 25 4.74 45.53 -25.94
N SER A 26 4.56 45.54 -27.27
CA SER A 26 3.65 44.59 -27.94
C SER A 26 4.13 43.14 -27.76
N LEU A 27 5.43 42.84 -27.90
CA LEU A 27 5.99 41.52 -27.70
C LEU A 27 5.76 41.02 -26.25
N LYS A 28 5.95 41.90 -25.25
CA LYS A 28 5.65 41.57 -23.86
C LYS A 28 4.19 41.17 -23.65
N TRP A 29 3.28 41.96 -24.17
CA TRP A 29 1.83 41.73 -24.02
C TRP A 29 1.36 40.50 -24.79
N THR A 30 1.91 40.24 -26.00
CA THR A 30 1.59 39.01 -26.74
C THR A 30 2.11 37.76 -26.00
N LEU A 31 3.34 37.76 -25.51
CA LEU A 31 3.89 36.66 -24.73
C LEU A 31 3.07 36.40 -23.45
N ASN A 32 2.76 37.44 -22.70
CA ASN A 32 1.93 37.30 -21.50
C ASN A 32 0.52 36.78 -21.84
N GLY A 33 -0.08 37.23 -22.97
CA GLY A 33 -1.37 36.73 -23.42
C GLY A 33 -1.34 35.26 -23.80
N VAL A 34 -0.27 34.81 -24.48
CA VAL A 34 -0.07 33.39 -24.83
C VAL A 34 0.10 32.55 -23.57
N ILE A 35 0.92 33.01 -22.62
CA ILE A 35 1.12 32.31 -21.32
C ILE A 35 -0.22 32.24 -20.58
N LEU A 36 -0.97 33.33 -20.46
CA LEU A 36 -2.27 33.35 -19.81
C LEU A 36 -3.24 32.36 -20.46
N MET A 37 -3.33 32.39 -21.79
CA MET A 37 -4.19 31.46 -22.53
C MET A 37 -3.79 30.02 -22.29
N PHE A 38 -2.49 29.70 -22.31
CA PHE A 38 -1.97 28.38 -22.03
C PHE A 38 -2.31 27.90 -20.58
N ILE A 39 -2.11 28.78 -19.59
CA ILE A 39 -2.46 28.50 -18.19
C ILE A 39 -3.96 28.22 -18.03
N CYS A 40 -4.82 29.05 -18.66
CA CYS A 40 -6.26 28.84 -18.62
C CYS A 40 -6.68 27.51 -19.27
N ILE A 41 -6.11 27.18 -20.43
CA ILE A 41 -6.39 25.92 -21.11
C ILE A 41 -5.95 24.74 -20.24
N MET A 42 -4.73 24.76 -19.70
CA MET A 42 -4.22 23.68 -18.85
C MET A 42 -5.01 23.54 -17.56
N MET A 43 -5.41 24.65 -16.93
CA MET A 43 -6.26 24.65 -15.73
C MET A 43 -7.60 23.97 -15.99
N LEU A 44 -8.26 24.29 -17.13
CA LEU A 44 -9.56 23.70 -17.47
C LEU A 44 -9.42 22.24 -17.92
N TRP A 45 -8.37 21.93 -18.68
CA TRP A 45 -8.14 20.57 -19.19
C TRP A 45 -7.80 19.59 -18.06
N ASN A 46 -6.87 19.94 -17.20
CA ASN A 46 -6.41 19.10 -16.10
C ASN A 46 -7.30 19.22 -14.86
N LYS A 47 -8.24 20.18 -14.84
CA LYS A 47 -9.09 20.48 -13.67
C LYS A 47 -8.29 20.77 -12.39
N GLU A 48 -7.18 21.51 -12.51
CA GLU A 48 -6.28 21.83 -11.39
C GLU A 48 -6.92 22.68 -10.27
N TYR A 49 -8.11 23.20 -10.51
CA TYR A 49 -8.95 23.89 -9.53
C TYR A 49 -9.71 22.92 -8.61
N GLN A 50 -9.59 21.60 -8.83
CA GLN A 50 -10.27 20.58 -8.04
C GLN A 50 -9.32 19.95 -7.04
N GLU A 51 -9.84 19.69 -5.85
CA GLU A 51 -9.25 18.78 -4.88
C GLU A 51 -9.72 17.36 -5.20
N TYR A 52 -8.80 16.39 -5.18
CA TYR A 52 -9.09 15.01 -5.50
C TYR A 52 -9.00 14.11 -4.27
N ASP A 53 -9.94 13.17 -4.18
CA ASP A 53 -9.92 12.11 -3.19
C ASP A 53 -9.98 10.74 -3.87
N LEU A 54 -9.30 9.75 -3.28
CA LEU A 54 -9.26 8.39 -3.80
C LEU A 54 -10.40 7.55 -3.21
N VAL A 55 -10.90 6.62 -4.04
CA VAL A 55 -11.99 5.75 -3.67
C VAL A 55 -11.57 4.73 -2.60
N VAL A 56 -12.35 4.64 -1.53
CA VAL A 56 -12.37 3.51 -0.60
C VAL A 56 -13.59 2.68 -0.92
N SER A 57 -13.42 1.36 -1.13
CA SER A 57 -14.52 0.52 -1.62
C SER A 57 -14.68 -0.76 -0.82
N SER A 58 -15.93 -1.24 -0.80
CA SER A 58 -16.31 -2.57 -0.34
C SER A 58 -17.07 -3.28 -1.44
N VAL A 59 -16.72 -4.54 -1.70
CA VAL A 59 -17.37 -5.38 -2.72
C VAL A 59 -17.94 -6.62 -2.08
N THR A 60 -19.17 -6.97 -2.48
CA THR A 60 -19.81 -8.24 -2.13
C THR A 60 -20.33 -8.88 -3.40
N THR A 61 -20.01 -10.15 -3.61
CA THR A 61 -20.42 -10.91 -4.77
C THR A 61 -21.40 -12.01 -4.39
N LYS A 62 -22.37 -12.30 -5.26
CA LYS A 62 -23.32 -13.39 -5.09
C LYS A 62 -23.52 -14.08 -6.44
N VAL A 63 -23.01 -15.29 -6.57
CA VAL A 63 -23.17 -16.12 -7.77
C VAL A 63 -24.47 -16.91 -7.67
N LYS A 64 -25.15 -17.11 -8.80
CA LYS A 64 -26.37 -17.95 -8.95
C LYS A 64 -26.30 -18.76 -10.22
N GLY A 65 -26.68 -20.01 -10.12
CA GLY A 65 -26.83 -20.96 -11.23
C GLY A 65 -26.99 -22.37 -10.69
N VAL A 66 -27.60 -23.22 -11.45
CA VAL A 66 -27.76 -24.66 -11.19
C VAL A 66 -27.58 -25.38 -12.52
N ALA A 67 -26.89 -26.49 -12.51
CA ALA A 67 -26.68 -27.31 -13.71
C ALA A 67 -26.74 -28.80 -13.39
N ASN A 68 -27.33 -29.56 -14.29
CA ASN A 68 -27.18 -31.00 -14.34
C ASN A 68 -25.95 -31.33 -15.15
N ILE A 69 -25.02 -32.08 -14.58
CA ILE A 69 -23.76 -32.46 -15.21
C ILE A 69 -23.48 -33.93 -15.06
N THR A 70 -22.74 -34.50 -16.01
CA THR A 70 -22.27 -35.87 -15.95
C THR A 70 -20.78 -35.89 -15.61
N ILE A 71 -20.44 -36.36 -14.42
CA ILE A 71 -19.04 -36.51 -14.01
C ILE A 71 -18.59 -37.93 -14.30
N PRO A 72 -17.48 -38.14 -15.04
CA PRO A 72 -16.93 -39.47 -15.27
C PRO A 72 -16.74 -40.23 -13.94
N ASP A 73 -17.15 -41.50 -13.93
CA ASP A 73 -17.14 -42.43 -12.77
C ASP A 73 -18.17 -42.10 -11.63
N ILE A 74 -18.84 -40.94 -11.65
CA ILE A 74 -19.85 -40.59 -10.66
C ILE A 74 -21.25 -40.75 -11.24
N GLY A 75 -21.43 -40.35 -12.50
CA GLY A 75 -22.73 -40.31 -13.17
C GLY A 75 -23.32 -38.91 -13.22
N GLU A 76 -24.63 -38.84 -13.41
CA GLU A 76 -25.39 -37.58 -13.44
C GLU A 76 -25.55 -37.01 -12.03
N VAL A 77 -25.23 -35.76 -11.87
CA VAL A 77 -25.35 -35.01 -10.61
C VAL A 77 -25.80 -33.57 -10.87
N VAL A 78 -26.56 -33.02 -9.95
CA VAL A 78 -26.94 -31.61 -10.00
C VAL A 78 -25.97 -30.82 -9.11
N TRP A 79 -25.33 -29.81 -9.70
CA TRP A 79 -24.47 -28.88 -8.98
C TRP A 79 -25.17 -27.54 -8.79
N ASP A 80 -25.11 -27.06 -7.57
CA ASP A 80 -25.51 -25.71 -7.18
C ASP A 80 -24.33 -24.87 -6.75
N VAL A 81 -24.58 -23.69 -6.18
CA VAL A 81 -23.54 -22.75 -5.77
C VAL A 81 -22.56 -23.34 -4.75
N VAL A 82 -22.99 -24.29 -3.91
CA VAL A 82 -22.13 -24.91 -2.89
C VAL A 82 -21.09 -25.84 -3.53
N ASP A 83 -21.43 -26.48 -4.64
CA ASP A 83 -20.55 -27.44 -5.32
C ASP A 83 -19.51 -26.77 -6.20
N TYR A 84 -19.89 -25.71 -6.94
CA TYR A 84 -18.97 -25.06 -7.88
C TYR A 84 -18.32 -23.77 -7.36
N SER A 85 -18.86 -23.15 -6.32
CA SER A 85 -18.21 -22.02 -5.68
C SER A 85 -17.16 -22.53 -4.71
N GLY A 86 -15.96 -22.76 -5.21
CA GLY A 86 -14.85 -23.39 -4.50
C GLY A 86 -14.34 -22.64 -3.27
N PRO A 87 -13.18 -23.03 -2.72
CA PRO A 87 -12.78 -22.61 -1.37
C PRO A 87 -12.80 -21.10 -1.22
N TYR A 88 -12.94 -20.65 0.04
CA TYR A 88 -12.96 -19.22 0.37
C TYR A 88 -11.86 -18.48 -0.39
N GLN A 89 -12.24 -17.39 -0.95
CA GLN A 89 -11.42 -16.64 -1.87
C GLN A 89 -11.08 -15.31 -1.25
N GLY A 90 -9.97 -14.80 -1.68
CA GLY A 90 -9.46 -13.54 -1.17
C GLY A 90 -10.49 -12.41 -1.23
N ARG A 91 -10.19 -11.32 -0.55
CA ARG A 91 -11.02 -10.11 -0.54
C ARG A 91 -11.34 -9.66 -1.97
N ASN A 92 -12.63 -9.41 -2.25
CA ASN A 92 -13.13 -8.95 -3.56
C ASN A 92 -12.94 -9.93 -4.73
N SER A 93 -12.84 -11.24 -4.49
CA SER A 93 -12.76 -12.25 -5.53
C SER A 93 -13.76 -13.37 -5.32
N PHE A 94 -14.12 -14.08 -6.39
CA PHE A 94 -14.90 -15.31 -6.34
C PHE A 94 -14.41 -16.29 -7.39
N PHE A 95 -14.59 -17.57 -7.12
CA PHE A 95 -14.18 -18.65 -8.00
C PHE A 95 -15.40 -19.44 -8.45
N VAL A 96 -15.40 -19.87 -9.71
CA VAL A 96 -16.41 -20.77 -10.26
C VAL A 96 -15.70 -21.95 -10.89
N ALA A 97 -15.91 -23.14 -10.33
CA ALA A 97 -15.43 -24.37 -10.92
C ALA A 97 -16.14 -24.64 -12.25
N THR A 98 -15.38 -24.94 -13.26
CA THR A 98 -15.88 -25.20 -14.61
C THR A 98 -15.55 -26.62 -15.08
N ASN A 99 -14.52 -27.25 -14.49
CA ASN A 99 -14.10 -28.58 -14.85
C ASN A 99 -13.57 -29.34 -13.64
N VAL A 100 -13.70 -30.67 -13.61
CA VAL A 100 -13.26 -31.47 -12.47
C VAL A 100 -12.69 -32.82 -12.93
N ILE A 101 -11.63 -33.24 -12.25
CA ILE A 101 -11.10 -34.61 -12.34
C ILE A 101 -11.31 -35.25 -10.98
N VAL A 102 -11.95 -36.43 -10.98
CA VAL A 102 -12.24 -37.19 -9.74
C VAL A 102 -11.41 -38.45 -9.74
N THR A 103 -10.65 -38.69 -8.67
CA THR A 103 -9.94 -39.94 -8.39
C THR A 103 -10.53 -40.58 -7.16
N LYS A 104 -11.33 -41.65 -7.37
CA LYS A 104 -12.03 -42.34 -6.31
C LYS A 104 -11.18 -43.37 -5.59
N ASN A 105 -11.60 -43.71 -4.38
CA ASN A 105 -11.13 -44.86 -3.60
C ASN A 105 -9.61 -44.90 -3.40
N GLN A 106 -8.99 -43.74 -3.26
CA GLN A 106 -7.56 -43.67 -2.95
C GLN A 106 -7.33 -44.20 -1.54
N LYS A 107 -6.36 -45.13 -1.42
CA LYS A 107 -5.84 -45.65 -0.15
C LYS A 107 -4.36 -45.39 -0.06
N GLN A 108 -3.83 -45.27 1.14
CA GLN A 108 -2.36 -45.24 1.29
C GLN A 108 -1.79 -46.63 1.00
N GLY A 109 -0.82 -46.69 0.10
CA GLY A 109 -0.22 -47.94 -0.31
C GLY A 109 0.90 -47.74 -1.34
N LYS A 110 1.18 -48.82 -2.04
CA LYS A 110 2.22 -48.83 -3.08
C LYS A 110 1.56 -48.96 -4.44
N CYS A 111 1.99 -48.15 -5.37
CA CYS A 111 1.51 -48.19 -6.76
C CYS A 111 2.57 -47.62 -7.73
N PRO A 112 2.44 -47.93 -9.03
CA PRO A 112 3.34 -47.35 -10.05
C PRO A 112 3.15 -45.85 -10.13
N GLU A 113 4.25 -45.08 -10.24
CA GLU A 113 4.23 -43.65 -10.52
C GLU A 113 3.73 -43.38 -11.93
N VAL A 114 3.00 -42.28 -12.13
CA VAL A 114 2.37 -41.94 -13.40
C VAL A 114 3.25 -41.04 -14.25
N LEU A 115 3.30 -41.32 -15.57
CA LEU A 115 3.97 -40.47 -16.55
C LEU A 115 3.17 -39.17 -16.81
N PRO A 116 3.83 -38.01 -17.05
CA PRO A 116 5.25 -37.84 -17.38
C PRO A 116 6.17 -37.66 -16.16
N HIS A 117 5.64 -37.64 -14.95
CA HIS A 117 6.40 -37.34 -13.72
C HIS A 117 7.17 -38.55 -13.20
N GLY A 118 6.68 -39.76 -13.51
CA GLY A 118 7.36 -41.01 -13.16
C GLY A 118 8.57 -41.30 -14.04
N LYS A 119 9.67 -41.73 -13.44
CA LYS A 119 10.84 -42.23 -14.17
C LYS A 119 10.52 -43.57 -14.77
N GLN A 120 10.69 -43.74 -16.10
CA GLN A 120 10.63 -45.05 -16.71
C GLN A 120 11.84 -45.88 -16.24
N CYS A 121 11.59 -47.13 -15.91
CA CYS A 121 12.62 -48.06 -15.46
C CYS A 121 12.60 -49.35 -16.27
N ARG A 122 13.71 -50.07 -16.30
CA ARG A 122 13.84 -51.42 -16.83
C ARG A 122 14.06 -52.43 -15.72
N THR A 123 14.83 -52.03 -14.73
CA THR A 123 15.22 -52.84 -13.56
C THR A 123 15.06 -52.02 -12.29
N ASP A 124 15.08 -52.68 -11.13
CA ASP A 124 14.98 -52.02 -9.81
C ASP A 124 16.14 -51.04 -9.55
N LYS A 125 17.31 -51.28 -10.22
CA LYS A 125 18.47 -50.38 -10.09
C LYS A 125 18.23 -48.99 -10.64
N ASP A 126 17.23 -48.83 -11.49
CA ASP A 126 16.85 -47.52 -12.06
C ASP A 126 16.03 -46.67 -11.07
N CYS A 127 15.56 -47.28 -9.97
CA CYS A 127 14.67 -46.65 -8.99
C CYS A 127 15.41 -46.47 -7.65
N GLU A 128 15.46 -45.26 -7.16
CA GLU A 128 16.16 -44.91 -5.92
C GLU A 128 15.20 -44.95 -4.72
N LYS A 129 15.50 -45.84 -3.76
CA LYS A 129 14.68 -45.97 -2.53
C LYS A 129 14.74 -44.69 -1.69
N GLY A 130 13.58 -44.14 -1.33
CA GLY A 130 13.45 -42.91 -0.53
C GLY A 130 13.47 -41.61 -1.36
N PHE A 131 13.66 -41.71 -2.69
CA PHE A 131 13.64 -40.53 -3.54
C PHE A 131 12.24 -39.91 -3.65
N SER A 132 12.18 -38.60 -3.51
CA SER A 132 11.01 -37.78 -3.81
C SER A 132 11.44 -36.39 -4.29
N ASN A 133 10.70 -35.82 -5.21
CA ASN A 133 10.91 -34.46 -5.69
C ASN A 133 9.57 -33.71 -5.85
N GLN A 134 9.62 -32.48 -6.31
CA GLN A 134 8.44 -31.61 -6.49
C GLN A 134 7.39 -32.18 -7.49
N HIS A 135 7.78 -33.12 -8.34
CA HIS A 135 6.94 -33.67 -9.39
C HIS A 135 6.43 -35.08 -9.08
N THR A 136 7.03 -35.80 -8.13
CA THR A 136 6.58 -37.14 -7.72
C THR A 136 5.33 -37.08 -6.86
N HIS A 137 4.45 -38.08 -7.00
CA HIS A 137 3.22 -38.18 -6.22
C HIS A 137 3.41 -38.90 -4.88
N GLY A 138 4.60 -39.48 -4.67
CA GLY A 138 4.94 -40.20 -3.47
C GLY A 138 6.44 -40.42 -3.33
N VAL A 139 6.82 -41.31 -2.39
CA VAL A 139 8.20 -41.66 -2.09
C VAL A 139 8.53 -42.99 -2.78
N GLN A 140 9.59 -43.06 -3.59
CA GLN A 140 10.02 -44.27 -4.31
C GLN A 140 10.42 -45.39 -3.34
N THR A 141 9.97 -46.61 -3.66
CA THR A 141 10.29 -47.80 -2.85
C THR A 141 11.58 -48.47 -3.28
N GLY A 142 12.10 -48.15 -4.49
CA GLY A 142 13.24 -48.79 -5.12
C GLY A 142 12.88 -49.96 -6.04
N ALA A 143 11.59 -50.26 -6.24
CA ALA A 143 11.11 -51.31 -7.12
C ALA A 143 10.64 -50.75 -8.46
N CYS A 144 10.86 -51.50 -9.54
CA CYS A 144 10.41 -51.19 -10.90
C CYS A 144 9.20 -52.05 -11.25
N VAL A 145 8.03 -51.45 -11.31
CA VAL A 145 6.73 -52.13 -11.46
C VAL A 145 6.08 -51.80 -12.79
N LYS A 146 5.17 -52.65 -13.25
CA LYS A 146 4.38 -52.42 -14.46
C LYS A 146 3.36 -51.31 -14.22
N LEU A 147 3.39 -50.28 -15.08
CA LEU A 147 2.36 -49.24 -15.13
C LEU A 147 1.28 -49.64 -16.13
N ASP A 148 1.68 -50.18 -17.31
CA ASP A 148 0.82 -50.55 -18.41
C ASP A 148 1.45 -51.75 -19.16
N ILE A 149 0.78 -52.29 -20.17
CA ILE A 149 1.24 -53.46 -20.95
C ILE A 149 2.69 -53.26 -21.48
N GLN A 150 3.04 -52.02 -21.86
CA GLN A 150 4.34 -51.73 -22.48
C GLN A 150 5.30 -50.88 -21.61
N LYS A 151 4.86 -50.38 -20.48
CA LYS A 151 5.62 -49.40 -19.69
C LYS A 151 5.78 -49.85 -18.26
N LYS A 152 7.00 -49.68 -17.74
CA LYS A 152 7.35 -49.83 -16.32
C LYS A 152 7.78 -48.51 -15.75
N THR A 153 7.40 -48.22 -14.51
CA THR A 153 7.79 -47.04 -13.75
C THR A 153 8.18 -47.41 -12.33
N CYS A 154 8.93 -46.53 -11.68
CA CYS A 154 9.28 -46.76 -10.29
C CYS A 154 8.03 -46.77 -9.40
N GLU A 155 7.97 -47.75 -8.51
CA GLU A 155 6.92 -47.87 -7.50
C GLU A 155 7.07 -46.77 -6.45
N VAL A 156 5.95 -46.18 -6.03
CA VAL A 156 5.91 -45.16 -4.97
C VAL A 156 4.94 -45.55 -3.88
N THR A 157 5.29 -45.18 -2.67
CA THR A 157 4.36 -45.17 -1.53
C THR A 157 3.59 -43.85 -1.57
N ALA A 158 2.31 -43.92 -1.85
CA ALA A 158 1.44 -42.76 -2.10
C ALA A 158 -0.04 -43.07 -1.79
N TRP A 159 -0.90 -42.12 -2.09
CA TRP A 159 -2.34 -42.36 -2.20
C TRP A 159 -2.65 -43.00 -3.55
N CYS A 160 -2.97 -44.27 -3.54
CA CYS A 160 -3.21 -45.11 -4.72
C CYS A 160 -4.70 -45.36 -4.96
N PRO A 161 -5.20 -45.29 -6.20
CA PRO A 161 -4.46 -44.98 -7.44
C PRO A 161 -4.07 -43.51 -7.54
N ILE A 162 -2.95 -43.26 -8.22
CA ILE A 162 -2.47 -41.88 -8.48
C ILE A 162 -3.36 -41.18 -9.51
N GLU A 163 -3.48 -39.85 -9.41
CA GLU A 163 -4.20 -39.03 -10.39
C GLU A 163 -3.51 -39.11 -11.76
N ASN A 164 -4.16 -39.70 -12.75
CA ASN A 164 -3.61 -39.88 -14.10
C ASN A 164 -4.53 -39.41 -15.23
N LYS A 165 -5.69 -38.85 -14.89
CA LYS A 165 -6.71 -38.45 -15.87
C LYS A 165 -6.37 -37.12 -16.52
N ARG A 166 -6.70 -36.99 -17.80
CA ARG A 166 -6.63 -35.73 -18.55
C ARG A 166 -7.87 -34.88 -18.28
N ASN A 167 -7.71 -33.56 -18.48
CA ASN A 167 -8.84 -32.64 -18.36
C ASN A 167 -9.94 -33.01 -19.35
N PRO A 168 -11.18 -33.20 -18.90
CA PRO A 168 -12.32 -33.39 -19.79
C PRO A 168 -12.44 -32.24 -20.79
N ARG A 169 -12.74 -32.59 -22.05
CA ARG A 169 -13.06 -31.65 -23.14
C ARG A 169 -14.28 -32.12 -23.87
N PRO A 170 -15.39 -31.31 -23.93
CA PRO A 170 -15.56 -29.98 -23.33
C PRO A 170 -15.52 -30.00 -21.80
N ALA A 171 -15.44 -28.82 -21.18
CA ALA A 171 -15.49 -28.69 -19.71
C ALA A 171 -16.81 -29.24 -19.16
N ILE A 172 -16.76 -29.96 -18.04
CA ILE A 172 -17.93 -30.66 -17.46
C ILE A 172 -19.06 -29.69 -17.13
N LEU A 173 -18.72 -28.50 -16.59
CA LEU A 173 -19.68 -27.45 -16.28
C LEU A 173 -19.61 -26.31 -17.32
N ALA A 174 -19.65 -26.65 -18.61
CA ALA A 174 -19.69 -25.64 -19.67
C ALA A 174 -20.92 -24.72 -19.56
N SER A 175 -22.03 -25.24 -19.01
CA SER A 175 -23.26 -24.47 -18.73
C SER A 175 -23.07 -23.32 -17.72
N ALA A 176 -21.95 -23.28 -16.97
CA ALA A 176 -21.59 -22.15 -16.10
C ALA A 176 -21.44 -20.83 -16.88
N GLU A 177 -21.29 -20.88 -18.19
CA GLU A 177 -21.39 -19.70 -19.07
C GLU A 177 -22.66 -18.90 -18.83
N ASN A 178 -23.78 -19.57 -18.54
CA ASN A 178 -25.07 -18.94 -18.30
C ASN A 178 -25.32 -18.52 -16.85
N PHE A 179 -24.43 -18.87 -15.93
CA PHE A 179 -24.55 -18.44 -14.54
C PHE A 179 -24.42 -16.94 -14.42
N THR A 180 -25.04 -16.40 -13.38
CA THR A 180 -25.05 -14.97 -13.14
C THR A 180 -24.37 -14.64 -11.83
N VAL A 181 -23.67 -13.51 -11.80
CA VAL A 181 -23.09 -12.95 -10.60
C VAL A 181 -23.66 -11.55 -10.34
N MET A 182 -24.16 -11.32 -9.14
CA MET A 182 -24.50 -9.99 -8.65
C MET A 182 -23.32 -9.42 -7.90
N ILE A 183 -22.83 -8.25 -8.34
CA ILE A 183 -21.72 -7.54 -7.72
C ILE A 183 -22.28 -6.28 -7.05
N LYS A 184 -22.26 -6.25 -5.71
CA LYS A 184 -22.60 -5.06 -4.92
C LYS A 184 -21.32 -4.34 -4.57
N ASN A 185 -21.21 -3.10 -5.01
CA ASN A 185 -20.07 -2.25 -4.71
C ASN A 185 -20.53 -0.98 -4.00
N ASN A 186 -19.98 -0.74 -2.82
CA ASN A 186 -20.14 0.49 -2.07
C ASN A 186 -18.82 1.24 -2.09
N ILE A 187 -18.88 2.51 -2.42
CA ILE A 187 -17.72 3.38 -2.44
C ILE A 187 -17.90 4.55 -1.45
N ARG A 188 -16.80 5.02 -0.93
CA ARG A 188 -16.72 6.21 -0.11
C ARG A 188 -15.50 7.04 -0.52
N PHE A 189 -15.69 8.34 -0.61
CA PHE A 189 -14.63 9.33 -0.70
C PHE A 189 -14.52 10.03 0.66
N PRO A 190 -13.51 9.67 1.46
CA PRO A 190 -13.41 10.12 2.86
C PRO A 190 -13.32 11.64 3.02
N ALA A 191 -12.49 12.31 2.20
CA ALA A 191 -12.28 13.75 2.28
C ALA A 191 -13.56 14.56 2.04
N PHE A 192 -14.46 14.05 1.19
CA PHE A 192 -15.73 14.73 0.86
C PHE A 192 -16.92 14.16 1.61
N ASN A 193 -16.71 13.15 2.45
CA ASN A 193 -17.77 12.38 3.15
C ASN A 193 -18.91 11.94 2.20
N TYR A 194 -18.54 11.57 0.95
CA TYR A 194 -19.47 11.19 -0.10
C TYR A 194 -19.49 9.67 -0.24
N ILE A 195 -20.71 9.10 -0.20
CA ILE A 195 -20.94 7.64 -0.31
C ILE A 195 -21.83 7.37 -1.52
N ARG A 196 -21.47 6.36 -2.32
CA ARG A 196 -22.26 5.91 -3.46
C ARG A 196 -22.26 4.38 -3.57
N ARG A 197 -23.30 3.86 -4.20
CA ARG A 197 -23.47 2.43 -4.46
C ARG A 197 -23.69 2.22 -5.95
N ASN A 198 -23.26 1.07 -6.48
CA ASN A 198 -23.54 0.70 -7.85
C ASN A 198 -25.01 0.28 -8.08
N ILE A 199 -25.74 -0.08 -7.02
CA ILE A 199 -27.19 -0.20 -7.06
C ILE A 199 -27.78 1.20 -6.89
N LEU A 200 -28.24 1.76 -8.01
CA LEU A 200 -28.74 3.13 -8.02
C LEU A 200 -30.08 3.25 -7.28
N PRO A 201 -30.36 4.36 -6.58
CA PRO A 201 -31.61 4.54 -5.83
C PRO A 201 -32.87 4.45 -6.67
N GLN A 202 -32.75 4.71 -7.98
CA GLN A 202 -33.87 4.63 -8.93
C GLN A 202 -34.21 3.19 -9.36
N MET A 203 -33.33 2.22 -9.14
CA MET A 203 -33.54 0.82 -9.48
C MET A 203 -34.50 0.18 -8.49
N LYS A 204 -35.67 -0.20 -8.94
CA LYS A 204 -36.64 -0.98 -8.15
C LYS A 204 -36.17 -2.44 -8.05
N ASP A 205 -36.64 -3.15 -7.04
CA ASP A 205 -36.32 -4.58 -6.86
C ASP A 205 -36.84 -5.43 -8.04
N THR A 206 -37.89 -5.00 -8.70
CA THR A 206 -38.43 -5.63 -9.93
C THR A 206 -37.46 -5.53 -11.08
N ASP A 207 -36.83 -4.35 -11.25
CA ASP A 207 -35.89 -4.07 -12.33
C ASP A 207 -34.58 -4.82 -12.12
N LEU A 208 -34.12 -4.92 -10.84
CA LEU A 208 -32.96 -5.71 -10.46
C LEU A 208 -33.13 -7.21 -10.70
N LYS A 209 -34.33 -7.75 -10.55
CA LYS A 209 -34.58 -9.18 -10.78
C LYS A 209 -34.52 -9.56 -12.26
N GLY A 210 -34.81 -8.64 -13.16
CA GLY A 210 -34.85 -8.86 -14.59
C GLY A 210 -33.68 -8.32 -15.39
N CYS A 211 -32.81 -7.48 -14.79
CA CYS A 211 -31.71 -6.88 -15.54
C CYS A 211 -30.52 -7.83 -15.64
N ILE A 212 -29.85 -7.77 -16.80
CA ILE A 212 -28.51 -8.33 -17.04
C ILE A 212 -27.67 -7.21 -17.64
N TYR A 213 -26.43 -7.11 -17.17
CA TYR A 213 -25.47 -6.15 -17.69
C TYR A 213 -25.32 -6.31 -19.21
N ASN A 214 -25.42 -5.21 -19.89
CA ASN A 214 -25.07 -5.11 -21.31
C ASN A 214 -24.48 -3.73 -21.54
N ARG A 215 -23.34 -3.66 -22.19
CA ARG A 215 -22.57 -2.43 -22.41
C ARG A 215 -23.39 -1.31 -23.06
N TYR A 216 -24.35 -1.66 -23.93
CA TYR A 216 -25.14 -0.70 -24.70
C TYR A 216 -26.55 -0.50 -24.15
N LYS A 217 -27.21 -1.59 -23.70
CA LYS A 217 -28.62 -1.54 -23.27
C LYS A 217 -28.76 -1.25 -21.77
N ASN A 218 -27.95 -1.92 -20.95
CA ASN A 218 -28.06 -1.84 -19.47
C ASN A 218 -26.67 -1.69 -18.83
N PRO A 219 -25.95 -0.57 -19.07
CA PRO A 219 -24.56 -0.42 -18.62
C PRO A 219 -24.38 -0.30 -17.10
N TYR A 220 -25.47 -0.06 -16.37
CA TYR A 220 -25.43 0.13 -14.91
C TYR A 220 -26.03 -1.05 -14.14
N CYS A 221 -26.49 -2.10 -14.80
CA CYS A 221 -27.00 -3.28 -14.13
C CYS A 221 -25.87 -3.99 -13.36
N PRO A 222 -26.05 -4.29 -12.06
CA PRO A 222 -25.02 -4.93 -11.23
C PRO A 222 -24.98 -6.45 -11.35
N ILE A 223 -25.78 -7.05 -12.28
CA ILE A 223 -25.88 -8.49 -12.50
C ILE A 223 -25.26 -8.82 -13.85
N PHE A 224 -24.28 -9.71 -13.83
CA PHE A 224 -23.48 -10.09 -14.99
C PHE A 224 -23.63 -11.57 -15.27
N ARG A 225 -23.79 -11.95 -16.55
CA ARG A 225 -23.64 -13.33 -17.01
C ARG A 225 -22.16 -13.65 -17.13
N LEU A 226 -21.70 -14.81 -16.65
CA LEU A 226 -20.28 -15.16 -16.66
C LEU A 226 -19.69 -15.22 -18.07
N GLY A 227 -20.47 -15.76 -19.03
CA GLY A 227 -20.06 -15.77 -20.43
C GLY A 227 -19.84 -14.39 -21.02
N ASP A 228 -20.67 -13.41 -20.64
CA ASP A 228 -20.54 -12.03 -21.12
C ASP A 228 -19.29 -11.36 -20.53
N ILE A 229 -18.95 -11.61 -19.25
CA ILE A 229 -17.71 -11.13 -18.63
C ILE A 229 -16.49 -11.66 -19.39
N VAL A 230 -16.47 -12.96 -19.70
CA VAL A 230 -15.37 -13.60 -20.41
C VAL A 230 -15.26 -13.09 -21.86
N SER A 231 -16.40 -12.93 -22.53
CA SER A 231 -16.47 -12.39 -23.90
C SER A 231 -16.01 -10.95 -23.98
N GLU A 232 -16.40 -10.08 -23.04
CA GLU A 232 -15.94 -8.69 -22.94
C GLU A 232 -14.43 -8.62 -22.61
N ALA A 233 -13.88 -9.62 -21.92
CA ALA A 233 -12.44 -9.80 -21.71
C ALA A 233 -11.68 -10.30 -22.96
N LYS A 234 -12.38 -10.46 -24.10
CA LYS A 234 -11.88 -10.97 -25.40
C LYS A 234 -11.39 -12.43 -25.33
N GLU A 235 -12.02 -13.23 -24.48
CA GLU A 235 -11.73 -14.66 -24.32
C GLU A 235 -12.96 -15.50 -24.68
N LYS A 236 -12.74 -16.78 -25.02
CA LYS A 236 -13.83 -17.73 -25.24
C LYS A 236 -14.06 -18.57 -23.98
N PHE A 237 -15.30 -18.59 -23.50
CA PHE A 237 -15.65 -19.34 -22.31
C PHE A 237 -15.30 -20.82 -22.44
N SER A 238 -15.55 -21.43 -23.60
CA SER A 238 -15.28 -22.84 -23.88
C SER A 238 -13.79 -23.22 -23.74
N GLU A 239 -12.88 -22.27 -24.01
CA GLU A 239 -11.45 -22.49 -23.90
C GLU A 239 -10.98 -22.35 -22.44
N ILE A 240 -11.31 -21.22 -21.80
CA ILE A 240 -10.87 -20.92 -20.42
C ILE A 240 -11.52 -21.86 -19.39
N ALA A 241 -12.71 -22.40 -19.69
CA ALA A 241 -13.40 -23.32 -18.79
C ALA A 241 -12.70 -24.68 -18.64
N VAL A 242 -11.86 -25.10 -19.60
CA VAL A 242 -11.16 -26.40 -19.56
C VAL A 242 -9.99 -26.39 -18.59
N GLU A 243 -9.19 -25.35 -18.61
CA GLU A 243 -7.93 -25.25 -17.86
C GLU A 243 -8.03 -24.24 -16.72
N GLY A 244 -9.05 -23.42 -16.74
CA GLY A 244 -9.22 -22.33 -15.79
C GLY A 244 -8.41 -21.08 -16.15
N GLY A 245 -8.60 -20.02 -15.39
CA GLY A 245 -7.89 -18.76 -15.58
C GLY A 245 -8.38 -17.68 -14.62
N VAL A 246 -7.82 -16.48 -14.75
CA VAL A 246 -8.15 -15.33 -13.91
C VAL A 246 -8.65 -14.18 -14.76
N ILE A 247 -9.87 -13.71 -14.46
CA ILE A 247 -10.51 -12.57 -15.11
C ILE A 247 -10.68 -11.42 -14.12
N GLY A 248 -10.17 -10.25 -14.49
CA GLY A 248 -10.37 -9.02 -13.74
C GLY A 248 -11.64 -8.31 -14.17
N ILE A 249 -12.47 -7.95 -13.20
CA ILE A 249 -13.64 -7.09 -13.34
C ILE A 249 -13.28 -5.74 -12.74
N GLN A 250 -13.08 -4.74 -13.60
CA GLN A 250 -12.72 -3.40 -13.15
C GLN A 250 -13.97 -2.53 -13.03
N ILE A 251 -14.14 -1.89 -11.89
CA ILE A 251 -15.20 -0.90 -11.64
C ILE A 251 -14.53 0.45 -11.45
N ASN A 252 -14.71 1.34 -12.42
CA ASN A 252 -14.13 2.68 -12.35
C ASN A 252 -15.19 3.71 -11.95
N TRP A 253 -14.84 4.54 -10.94
CA TRP A 253 -15.67 5.58 -10.37
C TRP A 253 -15.00 6.93 -10.50
N ASP A 254 -15.11 7.53 -11.69
CA ASP A 254 -14.67 8.91 -11.90
C ASP A 254 -15.84 9.86 -11.60
N CYS A 255 -15.79 10.50 -10.45
CA CYS A 255 -16.86 11.33 -9.93
C CYS A 255 -16.48 12.80 -9.97
N ASP A 256 -17.32 13.63 -10.59
CA ASP A 256 -17.24 15.08 -10.51
C ASP A 256 -18.34 15.59 -9.57
N LEU A 257 -17.94 16.04 -8.37
CA LEU A 257 -18.85 16.48 -7.33
C LEU A 257 -19.30 17.95 -7.48
N ASN A 258 -18.82 18.64 -8.53
CA ASN A 258 -19.18 20.04 -8.79
C ASN A 258 -20.49 20.19 -9.58
N HIS A 259 -20.91 19.16 -10.28
CA HIS A 259 -22.13 19.21 -11.07
C HIS A 259 -23.37 19.10 -10.21
N ILE A 260 -24.37 19.94 -10.48
CA ILE A 260 -25.68 19.93 -9.83
C ILE A 260 -26.36 18.55 -10.00
N PHE A 261 -26.11 17.86 -11.11
CA PHE A 261 -26.51 16.48 -11.37
C PHE A 261 -25.32 15.55 -11.17
N HIS A 262 -24.91 15.32 -9.93
CA HIS A 262 -23.79 14.45 -9.56
C HIS A 262 -23.65 13.21 -10.46
N SER A 263 -22.83 13.28 -11.48
CA SER A 263 -22.58 12.17 -12.40
C SER A 263 -21.48 11.26 -11.85
N CYS A 264 -21.81 10.53 -10.77
CA CYS A 264 -20.95 9.53 -10.20
C CYS A 264 -21.55 8.16 -10.49
N LEU A 265 -21.18 7.56 -11.61
CA LEU A 265 -21.72 6.30 -12.10
C LEU A 265 -20.59 5.30 -12.35
N PRO A 266 -20.80 4.00 -12.05
CA PRO A 266 -19.80 2.97 -12.28
C PRO A 266 -19.60 2.71 -13.76
N LYS A 267 -18.35 2.56 -14.19
CA LYS A 267 -17.99 2.06 -15.52
C LYS A 267 -17.30 0.71 -15.36
N TYR A 268 -17.83 -0.30 -16.04
CA TYR A 268 -17.31 -1.65 -15.98
C TYR A 268 -16.40 -1.94 -17.16
N SER A 269 -15.29 -2.62 -16.90
CA SER A 269 -14.39 -3.16 -17.92
C SER A 269 -13.82 -4.49 -17.46
N PHE A 270 -13.47 -5.35 -18.42
CA PHE A 270 -13.09 -6.72 -18.17
C PHE A 270 -11.79 -7.04 -18.90
N ARG A 271 -10.92 -7.81 -18.26
CA ARG A 271 -9.68 -8.26 -18.87
C ARG A 271 -9.19 -9.56 -18.25
N ARG A 272 -8.45 -10.36 -19.00
CA ARG A 272 -7.72 -11.49 -18.47
C ARG A 272 -6.51 -11.00 -17.68
N LEU A 273 -6.22 -11.62 -16.53
CA LEU A 273 -5.13 -11.23 -15.64
C LEU A 273 -3.96 -12.21 -15.66
N ASP A 274 -4.21 -13.48 -16.02
CA ASP A 274 -3.19 -14.51 -16.16
C ASP A 274 -2.65 -14.58 -17.60
N GLU A 275 -1.47 -15.18 -17.78
CA GLU A 275 -0.86 -15.34 -19.08
C GLU A 275 -1.54 -16.46 -19.89
N LYS A 276 -1.88 -16.17 -21.15
CA LYS A 276 -2.48 -17.12 -22.09
C LYS A 276 -1.43 -18.00 -22.80
N GLU A 277 -0.20 -17.51 -22.94
CA GLU A 277 0.85 -18.20 -23.74
C GLU A 277 1.34 -19.47 -23.03
N SER A 278 0.76 -20.60 -23.43
CA SER A 278 1.07 -21.96 -22.97
C SER A 278 2.55 -22.36 -23.10
N ASN A 279 3.31 -21.77 -24.04
CA ASN A 279 4.71 -22.13 -24.29
C ASN A 279 5.72 -21.52 -23.30
N ARG A 280 5.29 -20.54 -22.49
CA ARG A 280 6.13 -19.85 -21.50
C ARG A 280 5.73 -20.12 -20.05
N THR A 281 4.52 -20.61 -19.81
CA THR A 281 4.02 -20.89 -18.46
C THR A 281 4.26 -22.34 -18.07
N LEU A 282 5.00 -22.56 -16.99
CA LEU A 282 5.27 -23.91 -16.44
C LEU A 282 4.00 -24.64 -16.02
N TYR A 283 2.96 -23.92 -15.59
CA TYR A 283 1.69 -24.47 -15.11
C TYR A 283 0.52 -23.59 -15.60
N PRO A 284 0.02 -23.84 -16.83
CA PRO A 284 -1.09 -23.05 -17.38
C PRO A 284 -2.40 -23.32 -16.64
N GLY A 285 -3.24 -22.28 -16.56
CA GLY A 285 -4.57 -22.38 -16.00
C GLY A 285 -4.62 -22.26 -14.48
N LEU A 286 -5.82 -22.44 -13.93
CA LEU A 286 -6.10 -22.31 -12.49
C LEU A 286 -6.84 -23.54 -11.98
N ASN A 287 -6.26 -24.21 -10.99
CA ASN A 287 -6.88 -25.36 -10.36
C ASN A 287 -6.51 -25.44 -8.88
N PHE A 288 -7.32 -26.12 -8.11
CA PHE A 288 -7.02 -26.52 -6.74
C PHE A 288 -7.43 -27.97 -6.51
N ARG A 289 -6.96 -28.58 -5.45
CA ARG A 289 -7.31 -29.94 -5.04
C ARG A 289 -7.90 -29.93 -3.63
N PHE A 290 -8.91 -30.77 -3.45
CA PHE A 290 -9.38 -31.15 -2.10
C PHE A 290 -9.75 -32.64 -2.10
N ALA A 291 -9.87 -33.21 -0.91
CA ALA A 291 -10.23 -34.61 -0.77
C ALA A 291 -11.38 -34.78 0.23
N ARG A 292 -12.30 -35.69 -0.08
CA ARG A 292 -13.30 -36.18 0.87
C ARG A 292 -12.81 -37.52 1.43
N TYR A 293 -12.67 -37.58 2.75
CA TYR A 293 -12.22 -38.78 3.44
C TYR A 293 -13.41 -39.59 3.91
N SER A 294 -13.27 -40.93 3.84
CA SER A 294 -14.24 -41.90 4.33
C SER A 294 -13.51 -43.07 4.98
N ILE A 295 -14.17 -43.78 5.88
CA ILE A 295 -13.67 -45.04 6.45
C ILE A 295 -14.53 -46.16 5.88
N VAL A 296 -13.91 -47.07 5.16
CA VAL A 296 -14.56 -48.25 4.56
C VAL A 296 -13.85 -49.50 5.07
N ASN A 297 -14.59 -50.39 5.71
CA ASN A 297 -14.04 -51.61 6.31
C ASN A 297 -12.89 -51.39 7.30
N GLY A 298 -12.91 -50.25 8.05
CA GLY A 298 -11.86 -49.88 8.97
C GLY A 298 -10.63 -49.21 8.36
N GLU A 299 -10.56 -49.10 7.05
CA GLU A 299 -9.47 -48.42 6.34
C GLU A 299 -9.86 -47.02 5.89
N GLN A 300 -8.95 -46.08 6.08
CA GLN A 300 -9.13 -44.72 5.60
C GLN A 300 -8.97 -44.66 4.06
N GLN A 301 -9.99 -44.17 3.40
CA GLN A 301 -10.01 -43.91 1.99
C GLN A 301 -10.29 -42.43 1.71
N ARG A 302 -9.88 -41.95 0.55
CA ARG A 302 -10.27 -40.62 0.11
C ARG A 302 -10.72 -40.63 -1.36
N THR A 303 -11.59 -39.69 -1.69
CA THR A 303 -11.87 -39.31 -3.07
C THR A 303 -11.23 -37.96 -3.32
N LEU A 304 -10.28 -37.92 -4.23
CA LEU A 304 -9.57 -36.69 -4.60
C LEU A 304 -10.32 -35.97 -5.72
N PHE A 305 -10.56 -34.67 -5.55
CA PHE A 305 -11.14 -33.78 -6.53
C PHE A 305 -10.07 -32.75 -6.94
N LYS A 306 -9.77 -32.68 -8.25
CA LYS A 306 -8.98 -31.61 -8.84
C LYS A 306 -9.92 -30.73 -9.64
N MET A 307 -10.16 -29.54 -9.12
CA MET A 307 -11.12 -28.58 -9.67
C MET A 307 -10.38 -27.55 -10.49
N TYR A 308 -10.77 -27.41 -11.75
CA TYR A 308 -10.37 -26.30 -12.59
C TYR A 308 -11.49 -25.28 -12.64
N GLY A 309 -11.16 -24.00 -12.76
CA GLY A 309 -12.18 -22.99 -12.83
C GLY A 309 -11.66 -21.60 -13.07
N ILE A 310 -12.58 -20.67 -13.17
CA ILE A 310 -12.30 -19.27 -13.44
C ILE A 310 -12.43 -18.50 -12.14
N ARG A 311 -11.36 -17.81 -11.78
CA ARG A 311 -11.35 -16.83 -10.69
C ARG A 311 -11.66 -15.46 -11.27
N PHE A 312 -12.56 -14.76 -10.61
CA PHE A 312 -12.95 -13.40 -10.95
C PHE A 312 -12.50 -12.45 -9.84
N ASP A 313 -11.61 -11.53 -10.17
CA ASP A 313 -11.09 -10.52 -9.24
C ASP A 313 -11.76 -9.18 -9.52
N VAL A 314 -12.50 -8.66 -8.54
CA VAL A 314 -13.18 -7.36 -8.65
C VAL A 314 -12.28 -6.27 -8.12
N MET A 315 -11.83 -5.40 -9.02
CA MET A 315 -10.94 -4.29 -8.74
C MET A 315 -11.70 -2.98 -8.87
N VAL A 316 -11.67 -2.17 -7.82
CA VAL A 316 -12.36 -0.88 -7.81
C VAL A 316 -11.35 0.23 -7.83
N PHE A 317 -11.49 1.11 -8.81
CA PHE A 317 -10.67 2.30 -9.00
C PHE A 317 -11.56 3.52 -9.06
N GLY A 318 -10.99 4.68 -8.79
CA GLY A 318 -11.69 5.92 -9.01
C GLY A 318 -11.17 7.07 -8.16
N LYS A 319 -11.54 8.25 -8.60
CA LYS A 319 -11.26 9.51 -7.92
C LYS A 319 -12.50 10.40 -7.96
N ALA A 320 -12.71 11.16 -6.92
CA ALA A 320 -13.69 12.23 -6.90
C ALA A 320 -12.98 13.58 -6.93
N GLY A 321 -13.45 14.49 -7.77
CA GLY A 321 -12.99 15.87 -7.82
C GLY A 321 -14.06 16.82 -7.30
N LYS A 322 -13.67 17.75 -6.43
CA LYS A 322 -14.53 18.83 -5.91
C LYS A 322 -13.80 20.15 -6.02
N PHE A 323 -14.51 21.20 -6.42
CA PHE A 323 -13.96 22.55 -6.48
C PHE A 323 -13.39 22.97 -5.13
N SER A 324 -12.15 23.47 -5.13
CA SER A 324 -11.48 23.98 -3.94
C SER A 324 -10.84 25.33 -4.25
N ILE A 325 -11.26 26.36 -3.51
CA ILE A 325 -10.67 27.70 -3.61
C ILE A 325 -9.18 27.67 -3.27
N ILE A 326 -8.78 26.81 -2.33
CA ILE A 326 -7.39 26.69 -1.90
C ILE A 326 -6.53 26.19 -3.07
N GLN A 327 -6.97 25.14 -3.76
CA GLN A 327 -6.26 24.60 -4.94
C GLN A 327 -6.18 25.64 -6.06
N LEU A 328 -7.27 26.37 -6.29
CA LEU A 328 -7.29 27.45 -7.27
C LEU A 328 -6.26 28.55 -6.94
N ILE A 329 -6.19 28.99 -5.67
CA ILE A 329 -5.22 30.01 -5.24
C ILE A 329 -3.79 29.51 -5.38
N ILE A 330 -3.52 28.27 -4.97
CA ILE A 330 -2.20 27.65 -5.10
C ILE A 330 -1.79 27.55 -6.57
N TYR A 331 -2.71 27.12 -7.45
CA TYR A 331 -2.45 27.05 -8.88
C TYR A 331 -2.17 28.43 -9.50
N ILE A 332 -3.00 29.43 -9.19
CA ILE A 332 -2.78 30.82 -9.65
C ILE A 332 -1.45 31.35 -9.12
N GLY A 333 -1.15 31.14 -7.82
CA GLY A 333 0.10 31.59 -7.20
C GLY A 333 1.33 30.97 -7.85
N SER A 334 1.32 29.66 -8.11
CA SER A 334 2.41 28.96 -8.78
C SER A 334 2.59 29.41 -10.23
N THR A 335 1.49 29.71 -10.94
CA THR A 335 1.53 30.11 -12.34
C THR A 335 1.94 31.58 -12.55
N LEU A 336 1.77 32.44 -11.54
CA LEU A 336 2.25 33.83 -11.59
C LEU A 336 3.78 33.90 -11.82
N SER A 337 4.54 32.91 -11.37
CA SER A 337 5.98 32.83 -11.63
C SER A 337 6.34 32.75 -13.12
N TYR A 338 5.45 32.22 -13.98
CA TYR A 338 5.68 32.18 -15.44
C TYR A 338 5.74 33.57 -16.09
N TYR A 339 5.08 34.58 -15.50
CA TYR A 339 5.23 35.96 -16.00
C TYR A 339 6.63 36.53 -15.78
N ALA A 340 7.35 36.04 -14.75
CA ALA A 340 8.75 36.42 -14.55
C ALA A 340 9.63 35.92 -15.70
N LEU A 341 9.31 34.76 -16.30
CA LEU A 341 10.05 34.25 -17.47
C LEU A 341 9.95 35.17 -18.66
N THR A 342 8.80 35.84 -18.87
CA THR A 342 8.66 36.82 -19.94
C THR A 342 9.62 38.00 -19.77
N THR A 343 9.75 38.50 -18.54
CA THR A 343 10.68 39.60 -18.26
C THR A 343 12.13 39.15 -18.39
N MET A 344 12.49 37.98 -17.93
CA MET A 344 13.83 37.40 -18.09
C MET A 344 14.17 37.19 -19.56
N PHE A 345 13.23 36.69 -20.37
CA PHE A 345 13.41 36.50 -21.80
C PHE A 345 13.63 37.82 -22.53
N LEU A 346 12.85 38.85 -22.21
CA LEU A 346 13.01 40.18 -22.79
C LEU A 346 14.33 40.83 -22.37
N ASP A 347 14.73 40.67 -21.12
CA ASP A 347 16.02 41.13 -20.61
C ASP A 347 17.19 40.45 -21.34
N TRP A 348 17.07 39.11 -21.53
CA TRP A 348 18.04 38.35 -22.32
C TRP A 348 18.08 38.80 -23.79
N LEU A 349 16.91 39.02 -24.41
CA LEU A 349 16.80 39.49 -25.80
C LEU A 349 17.50 40.84 -26.01
N ILE A 350 17.33 41.78 -25.09
CA ILE A 350 17.99 43.09 -25.12
C ILE A 350 19.49 42.91 -24.83
N GLY A 351 19.84 42.11 -23.83
CA GLY A 351 21.22 41.87 -23.43
C GLY A 351 22.05 41.09 -24.45
N SER A 352 21.45 40.20 -25.23
CA SER A 352 22.14 39.46 -26.30
C SER A 352 22.54 40.35 -27.49
N GLY A 353 21.90 41.55 -27.63
CA GLY A 353 22.12 42.45 -28.75
C GLY A 353 21.34 42.07 -30.01
N CYS A 354 20.48 41.06 -29.95
CA CYS A 354 19.61 40.64 -31.06
C CYS A 354 18.60 41.75 -31.46
N TYR A 355 18.27 42.65 -30.54
CA TYR A 355 17.33 43.73 -30.79
C TYR A 355 18.01 44.98 -31.39
N SER A 356 19.10 45.49 -30.77
CA SER A 356 19.91 46.61 -31.26
C SER A 356 21.19 46.71 -30.39
N LYS A 357 22.34 47.00 -31.04
CA LYS A 357 23.61 47.16 -30.33
C LYS A 357 23.60 48.40 -29.41
N GLU A 358 22.99 49.50 -29.84
CA GLU A 358 22.85 50.72 -29.05
C GLU A 358 21.91 50.54 -27.87
N ALA A 359 20.80 49.80 -28.06
CA ALA A 359 19.88 49.46 -26.97
C ALA A 359 20.54 48.58 -25.91
N LYS A 360 21.41 47.62 -26.30
CA LYS A 360 22.19 46.79 -25.41
C LYS A 360 23.11 47.63 -24.52
N GLN A 361 23.89 48.49 -25.10
CA GLN A 361 24.86 49.31 -24.34
C GLN A 361 24.14 50.24 -23.36
N ASN A 362 23.13 50.97 -23.79
CA ASN A 362 22.31 51.83 -22.93
C ASN A 362 21.56 51.04 -21.81
N TYR A 363 21.16 49.80 -22.10
CA TYR A 363 20.48 48.93 -21.10
C TYR A 363 21.45 48.48 -20.02
N ILE A 364 22.64 48.01 -20.40
CA ILE A 364 23.67 47.53 -19.47
C ILE A 364 24.13 48.68 -18.56
N GLU A 365 24.45 49.85 -19.15
CA GLU A 365 24.91 51.02 -18.40
C GLU A 365 23.88 51.53 -17.37
N ARG A 366 22.58 51.35 -17.63
CA ARG A 366 21.54 51.82 -16.71
C ARG A 366 20.99 50.80 -15.75
N LYS A 367 21.17 49.50 -16.02
CA LYS A 367 20.64 48.43 -15.19
C LYS A 367 21.57 48.00 -14.08
N PHE A 368 22.89 48.07 -14.33
CA PHE A 368 23.91 47.67 -13.38
C PHE A 368 24.59 48.87 -12.79
N GLU A 369 24.43 49.07 -11.48
CA GLU A 369 25.12 50.13 -10.72
C GLU A 369 25.58 49.50 -9.40
N ALA A 370 26.89 49.46 -9.18
CA ALA A 370 27.46 48.98 -7.91
C ALA A 370 27.39 50.13 -6.89
N ILE A 371 26.66 49.92 -5.83
CA ILE A 371 26.59 50.82 -4.70
C ILE A 371 27.57 50.26 -3.68
N GLN A 372 28.72 50.94 -3.45
CA GLN A 372 29.58 50.67 -2.32
C GLN A 372 29.02 51.41 -1.11
N ASP A 373 28.36 50.69 -0.23
CA ASP A 373 28.00 51.21 1.08
C ASP A 373 29.28 51.35 1.92
N ARG A 374 29.56 52.58 2.36
CA ARG A 374 30.47 52.77 3.50
C ARG A 374 29.81 52.11 4.69
N GLU A 375 30.51 51.15 5.27
CA GLU A 375 30.11 50.42 6.45
C GLU A 375 29.66 51.34 7.60
N GLU A 376 28.41 51.76 7.62
CA GLU A 376 27.70 52.16 8.84
C GLU A 376 26.56 51.15 9.04
N CYS A 377 26.82 50.26 9.99
CA CYS A 377 25.86 49.25 10.41
C CYS A 377 24.59 49.90 10.97
N PHE A 378 23.58 50.13 10.14
CA PHE A 378 22.32 50.82 10.49
C PHE A 378 21.31 49.94 11.21
N LEU A 379 21.70 48.78 11.72
CA LEU A 379 20.86 47.90 12.55
C LEU A 379 21.42 47.73 13.99
N CYS A 380 22.18 48.70 14.46
CA CYS A 380 22.40 48.87 15.89
C CYS A 380 21.60 50.07 16.38
N VAL A 381 20.30 50.00 16.32
CA VAL A 381 19.44 50.92 17.06
C VAL A 381 19.61 50.61 18.55
N SER A 382 20.35 51.52 19.20
CA SER A 382 20.24 51.91 20.59
C SER A 382 19.20 51.11 21.39
N PHE A 383 19.71 50.31 22.28
CA PHE A 383 19.25 50.00 23.64
C PHE A 383 20.00 48.77 24.17
N VAL A 384 21.32 48.88 24.38
CA VAL A 384 22.01 48.12 25.43
C VAL A 384 23.32 48.80 25.74
N ASP A 385 23.45 49.17 27.00
CA ASP A 385 24.63 49.74 27.64
C ASP A 385 25.89 48.87 27.37
N GLU A 386 27.01 49.47 27.04
CA GLU A 386 28.28 48.83 26.60
C GLU A 386 28.82 47.81 27.61
N ASP A 387 28.47 47.93 28.87
CA ASP A 387 28.86 47.02 29.94
C ASP A 387 28.08 45.70 29.94
N GLN A 388 26.84 45.69 29.47
CA GLN A 388 26.03 44.47 29.30
C GLN A 388 26.54 43.64 28.11
N LEU A 389 27.09 44.27 27.07
CA LEU A 389 27.61 43.57 25.90
C LEU A 389 28.91 42.79 26.21
N ARG A 390 29.73 43.29 27.14
CA ARG A 390 30.94 42.58 27.58
C ARG A 390 30.60 41.32 28.39
N VAL A 391 29.58 41.34 29.21
CA VAL A 391 29.16 40.20 30.01
C VAL A 391 28.52 39.11 29.10
N VAL A 392 27.71 39.50 28.12
CA VAL A 392 27.08 38.57 27.18
C VAL A 392 28.12 37.93 26.24
N LYS A 393 29.11 38.68 25.77
CA LYS A 393 30.20 38.12 24.95
C LYS A 393 31.09 37.16 25.74
N LYS A 394 31.35 37.43 27.02
CA LYS A 394 32.14 36.54 27.89
C LYS A 394 31.39 35.26 28.25
N SER A 395 30.08 35.35 28.47
CA SER A 395 29.20 34.21 28.72
C SER A 395 29.01 33.34 27.48
N ARG A 396 28.88 33.95 26.28
CA ARG A 396 28.75 33.22 25.02
C ARG A 396 30.02 32.46 24.61
N LYS A 397 31.21 33.04 24.91
CA LYS A 397 32.52 32.39 24.66
C LYS A 397 32.74 31.19 25.59
N LYS A 398 32.27 31.26 26.84
CA LYS A 398 32.36 30.16 27.80
C LYS A 398 31.38 29.00 27.47
N ARG A 399 30.18 29.28 26.90
CA ARG A 399 29.24 28.26 26.47
C ARG A 399 29.59 27.58 25.13
N LEU A 400 30.40 28.22 24.28
CA LEU A 400 30.83 27.61 23.01
C LEU A 400 32.04 26.67 23.17
N GLN A 401 32.72 26.67 24.31
CA GLN A 401 33.83 25.75 24.60
C GLN A 401 33.37 24.42 25.25
N GLU A 402 32.13 24.33 25.77
CA GLU A 402 31.65 23.16 26.49
C GLU A 402 30.66 22.25 25.72
N THR A 403 30.29 22.58 24.48
CA THR A 403 29.38 21.72 23.70
C THR A 403 29.88 21.52 22.28
N LYS A 404 30.83 20.59 22.12
CA LYS A 404 30.97 19.89 20.85
C LYS A 404 29.83 18.89 20.75
N PRO A 405 29.05 18.84 19.67
CA PRO A 405 28.04 17.79 19.49
C PRO A 405 28.77 16.46 19.29
N LEU A 406 28.60 15.52 20.21
CA LEU A 406 29.00 14.13 19.99
C LEU A 406 28.27 13.60 18.75
N SER A 407 29.04 13.04 17.83
CA SER A 407 28.47 12.35 16.66
C SER A 407 27.70 11.12 17.14
N LEU A 408 26.65 10.75 16.37
CA LEU A 408 25.81 9.58 16.64
C LEU A 408 26.63 8.28 16.86
N HIS A 409 27.82 8.21 16.27
CA HIS A 409 28.77 7.10 16.38
C HIS A 409 29.40 6.99 17.78
N GLN A 410 29.69 8.12 18.44
CA GLN A 410 30.25 8.11 19.79
C GLN A 410 29.21 7.77 20.87
N LEU A 411 27.94 8.04 20.61
CA LEU A 411 26.84 7.58 21.47
C LEU A 411 26.65 6.05 21.35
N TYR A 412 26.95 5.47 20.20
CA TYR A 412 26.85 4.03 19.95
C TYR A 412 27.98 3.25 20.63
N GLU A 413 29.21 3.77 20.62
CA GLU A 413 30.34 3.13 21.31
C GLU A 413 30.23 3.15 22.84
N ASN A 414 29.63 4.20 23.41
CA ASN A 414 29.41 4.28 24.86
C ASN A 414 28.26 3.34 25.33
N LEU A 415 27.31 3.00 24.44
CA LEU A 415 26.26 2.03 24.72
C LEU A 415 26.73 0.56 24.62
N SER A 416 27.74 0.28 23.79
CA SER A 416 28.29 -1.08 23.64
C SER A 416 29.26 -1.49 24.74
N ARG A 417 29.87 -0.53 25.45
CA ARG A 417 30.77 -0.81 26.57
C ARG A 417 30.10 -1.13 27.90
N SER A 418 28.77 -0.93 28.03
CA SER A 418 28.04 -1.20 29.28
C SER A 418 27.44 -2.62 29.37
N HIS A 419 27.75 -3.52 28.44
CA HIS A 419 27.18 -4.88 28.41
C HIS A 419 28.02 -5.97 29.09
N SER A 420 29.02 -5.62 29.91
CA SER A 420 29.77 -6.62 30.65
C SER A 420 29.88 -6.25 32.15
N SER A 421 28.80 -6.41 32.86
CA SER A 421 28.81 -6.77 34.30
C SER A 421 27.37 -6.99 34.78
N GLN A 422 26.97 -8.26 34.81
CA GLN A 422 25.88 -8.73 35.64
C GLN A 422 26.37 -8.82 37.06
N GLN A 423 25.78 -8.09 37.98
CA GLN A 423 25.70 -8.43 39.39
C GLN A 423 24.29 -8.18 39.92
N SER A 424 23.76 -9.23 40.47
CA SER A 424 22.53 -9.32 41.23
C SER A 424 22.57 -8.41 42.46
N ILE A 425 21.54 -7.56 42.64
CA ILE A 425 21.27 -6.92 43.94
C ILE A 425 19.79 -6.99 44.24
N ASP A 426 19.51 -7.38 45.44
CA ASP A 426 18.28 -7.68 46.14
C ASP A 426 17.18 -6.60 46.07
N THR A 427 15.97 -7.13 46.18
CA THR A 427 14.72 -6.42 46.35
C THR A 427 14.51 -6.05 47.82
N SER A 428 14.60 -4.78 48.17
CA SER A 428 13.81 -4.26 49.30
C SER A 428 13.73 -2.72 49.27
N LEU A 429 12.49 -2.23 49.29
CA LEU A 429 12.03 -0.97 49.86
C LEU A 429 12.76 0.34 49.48
N LEU A 430 12.07 1.13 48.67
CA LEU A 430 11.97 2.58 48.95
C LEU A 430 10.85 3.18 48.12
N GLU A 431 9.73 3.44 48.75
CA GLU A 431 8.75 4.44 48.35
C GLU A 431 9.46 5.79 48.28
N MET A 432 9.41 6.44 47.14
CA MET A 432 9.90 7.81 46.97
C MET A 432 8.84 8.69 46.33
N PRO A 433 8.71 9.94 46.71
CA PRO A 433 7.57 10.79 46.44
C PRO A 433 7.50 11.26 44.99
N LEU A 434 6.29 11.25 44.45
CA LEU A 434 5.92 11.81 43.16
C LEU A 434 5.99 13.33 43.21
N SER A 435 7.13 13.95 42.88
CA SER A 435 7.13 15.34 42.38
C SER A 435 8.56 15.73 41.95
N GLY A 436 8.79 15.72 40.65
CA GLY A 436 10.01 16.28 40.07
C GLY A 436 10.28 15.73 38.66
N CYS A 437 10.37 16.65 37.70
CA CYS A 437 10.83 16.32 36.37
C CYS A 437 12.28 15.83 36.45
N PRO A 438 12.66 14.70 35.83
CA PRO A 438 14.03 14.18 35.88
C PRO A 438 15.04 15.16 35.29
N ALA A 439 16.27 15.21 35.81
CA ALA A 439 17.32 16.14 35.38
C ALA A 439 17.68 16.03 33.88
N TRP A 440 17.45 14.86 33.25
CA TRP A 440 17.66 14.65 31.82
C TRP A 440 16.49 15.11 30.94
N CYS A 441 15.35 15.53 31.51
CA CYS A 441 14.19 15.98 30.76
C CYS A 441 14.28 17.45 30.38
N GLN A 442 14.04 17.76 29.10
CA GLN A 442 13.99 19.13 28.58
C GLN A 442 12.57 19.63 28.28
N CYS A 443 11.58 18.74 28.22
CA CYS A 443 10.20 19.05 27.84
C CYS A 443 9.23 19.17 29.02
N ASP A 444 9.68 18.93 30.25
CA ASP A 444 8.94 18.92 31.52
C ASP A 444 7.79 17.88 31.59
N CYS A 445 7.71 16.93 30.63
CA CYS A 445 6.64 15.94 30.55
C CYS A 445 7.13 14.50 30.75
N CYS A 446 8.44 14.28 30.99
CA CYS A 446 8.97 12.94 31.25
C CYS A 446 8.80 12.56 32.73
N ARG A 447 8.67 11.26 32.98
CA ARG A 447 8.65 10.69 34.32
C ARG A 447 9.90 9.81 34.54
N PRO A 448 10.37 9.68 35.78
CA PRO A 448 11.46 8.76 36.09
C PRO A 448 11.07 7.33 35.73
N SER A 449 12.01 6.56 35.18
CA SER A 449 11.84 5.15 34.86
C SER A 449 13.05 4.39 35.37
N ASN A 450 12.84 3.15 35.82
CA ASN A 450 13.91 2.25 36.28
C ASN A 450 14.71 1.66 35.10
N SER A 451 14.23 1.80 33.87
CA SER A 451 14.90 1.34 32.67
C SER A 451 15.71 2.46 32.03
N LEU A 452 17.02 2.28 31.88
CA LEU A 452 17.89 3.20 31.17
C LEU A 452 17.42 3.48 29.73
N GLN A 453 16.80 2.49 29.09
CA GLN A 453 16.26 2.62 27.72
C GLN A 453 15.05 3.53 27.64
N GLU A 454 14.32 3.71 28.74
CA GLU A 454 13.16 4.60 28.83
C GLU A 454 13.54 6.03 29.31
N GLN A 455 14.79 6.27 29.70
CA GLN A 455 15.28 7.58 30.16
C GLN A 455 15.68 8.47 28.99
N LEU A 456 14.79 8.64 28.01
CA LEU A 456 15.00 9.49 26.85
C LEU A 456 13.92 10.57 26.77
N CYS A 457 14.36 11.83 26.61
CA CYS A 457 13.46 12.96 26.37
C CYS A 457 13.21 13.18 24.87
N CYS A 458 12.03 13.68 24.50
CA CYS A 458 11.73 14.11 23.12
C CYS A 458 12.55 15.35 22.69
N ARG A 459 13.28 15.98 23.63
CA ARG A 459 14.12 17.18 23.42
C ARG A 459 13.35 18.39 22.84
N SER A 460 12.05 18.38 22.94
CA SER A 460 11.24 19.56 22.59
C SER A 460 11.45 20.66 23.62
N ARG A 461 11.24 21.93 23.21
CA ARG A 461 11.39 23.07 24.12
C ARG A 461 10.37 22.95 25.28
N LYS A 462 10.75 23.51 26.44
CA LYS A 462 9.89 23.62 27.62
C LYS A 462 8.51 24.15 27.24
N GLY A 463 7.44 23.49 27.70
CA GLY A 463 6.05 23.83 27.36
C GLY A 463 5.58 23.42 25.95
N ARG A 464 6.41 22.81 25.11
CA ARG A 464 6.06 22.30 23.77
C ARG A 464 6.48 20.84 23.60
N CYS A 465 6.02 19.98 24.53
CA CYS A 465 6.28 18.56 24.40
C CYS A 465 5.62 17.98 23.13
N ILE A 466 6.24 17.00 22.51
CA ILE A 466 5.69 16.31 21.34
C ILE A 466 4.31 15.71 21.61
N THR A 467 4.03 15.34 22.87
CA THR A 467 2.73 14.81 23.31
C THR A 467 1.62 15.85 23.36
N SER A 468 1.95 17.14 23.29
CA SER A 468 1.00 18.24 23.19
C SER A 468 0.59 18.56 21.75
N SER A 469 1.22 17.89 20.76
CA SER A 469 0.87 18.06 19.35
C SER A 469 -0.51 17.43 19.05
N PRO A 470 -1.40 18.13 18.33
CA PRO A 470 -2.66 17.54 17.85
C PRO A 470 -2.44 16.26 17.03
N LEU A 471 -1.33 16.20 16.26
CA LEU A 471 -0.98 15.01 15.49
C LEU A 471 -0.64 13.82 16.38
N PHE A 472 -0.02 14.02 17.54
CA PHE A 472 0.27 12.94 18.47
C PHE A 472 -1.02 12.33 19.02
N SER A 473 -1.97 13.16 19.45
CA SER A 473 -3.28 12.69 19.96
C SER A 473 -4.09 11.99 18.88
N THR A 474 -4.09 12.49 17.64
CA THR A 474 -4.88 11.93 16.54
C THR A 474 -4.25 10.64 15.98
N LEU A 475 -2.94 10.62 15.70
CA LEU A 475 -2.30 9.50 14.99
C LEU A 475 -1.81 8.40 15.92
N VAL A 476 -1.39 8.75 17.16
CA VAL A 476 -0.71 7.81 18.06
C VAL A 476 -1.63 7.29 19.16
N VAL A 477 -2.55 8.14 19.67
CA VAL A 477 -3.34 7.81 20.86
C VAL A 477 -4.82 7.58 20.54
N SER A 478 -5.31 8.05 19.39
CA SER A 478 -6.72 7.88 19.02
C SER A 478 -7.09 6.40 18.83
N ARG A 479 -8.04 5.92 19.63
CA ARG A 479 -8.54 4.53 19.62
C ARG A 479 -9.04 4.12 18.23
N SER A 480 -9.82 4.97 17.57
CA SER A 480 -10.37 4.70 16.24
C SER A 480 -9.28 4.51 15.16
N VAL A 481 -8.20 5.28 15.24
CA VAL A 481 -7.05 5.15 14.33
C VAL A 481 -6.28 3.86 14.60
N LEU A 482 -6.07 3.53 15.86
CA LEU A 482 -5.38 2.30 16.26
C LEU A 482 -6.18 1.05 15.91
N GLU A 483 -7.48 1.03 16.17
CA GLU A 483 -8.37 -0.07 15.77
C GLU A 483 -8.36 -0.28 14.26
N THR A 484 -8.42 0.81 13.48
CA THR A 484 -8.31 0.74 12.03
C THR A 484 -6.95 0.18 11.58
N THR A 485 -5.86 0.65 12.17
CA THR A 485 -4.51 0.19 11.83
C THR A 485 -4.32 -1.30 12.19
N LEU A 486 -4.76 -1.71 13.37
CA LEU A 486 -4.70 -3.10 13.83
C LEU A 486 -5.62 -4.03 13.03
N PHE A 487 -6.75 -3.52 12.54
CA PHE A 487 -7.64 -4.26 11.65
C PHE A 487 -6.94 -4.71 10.35
N TYR A 488 -6.00 -3.91 9.82
CA TYR A 488 -5.19 -4.31 8.68
C TYR A 488 -4.16 -5.41 9.00
N VAL A 489 -3.75 -5.52 10.26
CA VAL A 489 -2.78 -6.53 10.70
C VAL A 489 -3.48 -7.86 11.03
N ASP A 490 -4.61 -7.79 11.71
CA ASP A 490 -5.44 -8.94 12.07
C ASP A 490 -6.92 -8.61 11.94
N PRO A 491 -7.55 -8.91 10.79
CA PRO A 491 -8.96 -8.63 10.53
C PRO A 491 -9.96 -9.47 11.33
N LEU A 492 -9.52 -10.61 11.91
CA LEU A 492 -10.39 -11.58 12.56
C LEU A 492 -10.53 -11.36 14.08
N ALA A 493 -9.75 -10.48 14.66
CA ALA A 493 -9.88 -10.17 16.07
C ALA A 493 -11.16 -9.36 16.34
N GLU A 494 -12.13 -9.98 16.99
CA GLU A 494 -13.44 -9.37 17.31
C GLU A 494 -13.37 -8.29 18.40
N LEU A 495 -12.50 -8.46 19.38
CA LEU A 495 -12.25 -7.52 20.47
C LEU A 495 -10.76 -7.26 20.62
N ARG A 496 -10.39 -5.98 20.69
CA ARG A 496 -9.01 -5.55 20.86
C ARG A 496 -8.72 -5.31 22.34
N GLU A 497 -7.79 -6.07 22.89
CA GLU A 497 -7.31 -5.86 24.26
C GLU A 497 -6.52 -4.54 24.36
N GLU A 498 -6.56 -3.91 25.55
CA GLU A 498 -5.80 -2.69 25.86
C GLU A 498 -4.29 -2.86 25.61
N ALA A 499 -3.76 -4.08 25.78
CA ALA A 499 -2.39 -4.42 25.44
C ALA A 499 -2.09 -4.27 23.95
N GLN A 500 -2.97 -4.73 23.08
CA GLN A 500 -2.82 -4.61 21.62
C GLN A 500 -2.89 -3.15 21.16
N LEU A 501 -3.82 -2.35 21.71
CA LEU A 501 -3.94 -0.93 21.43
C LEU A 501 -2.68 -0.18 21.86
N ARG A 502 -2.14 -0.48 23.04
CA ARG A 502 -0.89 0.10 23.54
C ARG A 502 0.29 -0.23 22.62
N HIS A 503 0.45 -1.49 22.20
CA HIS A 503 1.50 -1.87 21.26
C HIS A 503 1.29 -1.25 19.87
N GLY A 504 0.06 -1.15 19.41
CA GLY A 504 -0.31 -0.43 18.20
C GLY A 504 0.11 1.05 18.25
N ALA A 505 -0.11 1.71 19.40
CA ALA A 505 0.30 3.09 19.62
C ALA A 505 1.83 3.27 19.57
N TYR A 506 2.60 2.33 20.14
CA TYR A 506 4.06 2.35 20.05
C TYR A 506 4.53 2.21 18.59
N ALA A 507 3.97 1.27 17.85
CA ALA A 507 4.31 1.06 16.44
C ALA A 507 3.93 2.28 15.58
N GLN A 508 2.77 2.89 15.84
CA GLN A 508 2.30 4.06 15.12
C GLN A 508 3.16 5.29 15.40
N PHE A 509 3.64 5.47 16.64
CA PHE A 509 4.60 6.53 16.98
C PHE A 509 5.90 6.38 16.19
N ILE A 510 6.43 5.17 16.07
CA ILE A 510 7.66 4.90 15.32
C ILE A 510 7.46 5.21 13.85
N ARG A 511 6.37 4.75 13.24
CA ARG A 511 6.04 5.05 11.83
C ARG A 511 5.87 6.55 11.59
N TRP A 512 5.15 7.22 12.46
CA TRP A 512 4.93 8.66 12.34
C TRP A 512 6.22 9.46 12.43
N ARG A 513 7.14 9.06 13.32
CA ARG A 513 8.35 9.84 13.59
C ARG A 513 9.53 9.50 12.70
N PHE A 514 9.68 8.24 12.32
CA PHE A 514 10.86 7.71 11.63
C PHE A 514 10.55 7.14 10.24
N GLY A 515 9.28 7.01 9.86
CA GLY A 515 8.87 6.38 8.60
C GLY A 515 9.14 4.87 8.56
N ASP A 516 9.05 4.29 7.36
CA ASP A 516 9.32 2.86 7.15
C ASP A 516 10.82 2.55 6.95
N SER A 517 11.69 3.58 7.01
CA SER A 517 13.13 3.50 6.71
C SER A 517 14.01 3.18 7.91
N THR A 518 13.47 2.61 8.99
CA THR A 518 14.31 2.18 10.12
C THR A 518 15.21 1.02 9.70
N PRO A 519 16.55 1.10 9.85
CA PRO A 519 17.47 0.00 9.59
C PRO A 519 17.03 -1.24 10.37
N ARG A 520 17.12 -2.43 9.76
CA ARG A 520 16.68 -3.70 10.38
C ARG A 520 17.33 -3.99 11.74
N ASP A 521 18.51 -3.41 12.00
CA ASP A 521 19.32 -3.63 13.20
C ASP A 521 19.16 -2.54 14.28
N ALA A 522 18.46 -1.44 14.00
CA ALA A 522 18.25 -0.37 14.96
C ALA A 522 16.97 -0.59 15.78
N VAL A 523 17.11 -0.70 17.09
CA VAL A 523 15.95 -0.72 18.01
C VAL A 523 15.46 0.72 18.20
N PRO A 524 14.29 1.08 17.66
CA PRO A 524 13.77 2.43 17.84
C PRO A 524 13.38 2.65 19.30
N VAL A 525 13.85 3.75 19.88
CA VAL A 525 13.57 4.12 21.27
C VAL A 525 12.48 5.19 21.30
N ILE A 526 11.46 4.97 22.11
CA ILE A 526 10.34 5.91 22.29
C ILE A 526 10.65 6.82 23.49
N PRO A 527 10.51 8.16 23.34
CA PRO A 527 10.73 9.09 24.46
C PRO A 527 9.81 8.80 25.66
N SER A 528 10.32 8.98 26.87
CA SER A 528 9.59 8.73 28.12
C SER A 528 8.25 9.46 28.19
N CYS A 529 8.19 10.73 27.78
CA CYS A 529 6.94 11.49 27.73
C CYS A 529 5.87 10.81 26.84
N CYS A 530 6.28 10.26 25.69
CA CYS A 530 5.39 9.56 24.78
C CYS A 530 4.95 8.20 25.37
N THR A 531 5.89 7.44 25.92
CA THR A 531 5.62 6.15 26.57
C THR A 531 4.61 6.29 27.70
N TRP A 532 4.80 7.27 28.58
CA TRP A 532 3.89 7.52 29.69
C TRP A 532 2.52 8.00 29.24
N LYS A 533 2.44 8.84 28.21
CA LYS A 533 1.15 9.28 27.65
C LYS A 533 0.37 8.12 27.05
N ILE A 534 1.03 7.20 26.34
CA ILE A 534 0.40 6.00 25.77
C ILE A 534 -0.04 5.04 26.88
N ARG A 535 0.77 4.82 27.92
CA ARG A 535 0.44 3.97 29.07
C ARG A 535 -0.71 4.54 29.92
N ALA A 536 -0.82 5.83 29.99
CA ALA A 536 -1.94 6.51 30.68
C ALA A 536 -3.28 6.31 29.95
N GLU A 537 -3.26 6.26 28.62
CA GLU A 537 -4.46 6.02 27.81
C GLU A 537 -4.84 4.54 27.73
N TYR A 538 -3.82 3.67 27.64
CA TYR A 538 -3.97 2.21 27.53
C TYR A 538 -3.23 1.50 28.67
N PRO A 539 -3.75 1.50 29.90
CA PRO A 539 -3.06 0.95 31.06
C PRO A 539 -2.97 -0.59 31.00
N SER A 540 -1.95 -1.15 31.65
CA SER A 540 -1.87 -2.59 31.90
C SER A 540 -2.56 -2.92 33.21
N PRO A 541 -3.43 -3.94 33.26
CA PRO A 541 -4.08 -4.36 34.51
C PRO A 541 -3.07 -4.76 35.60
N ASP A 542 -1.95 -5.32 35.20
CA ASP A 542 -0.90 -5.83 36.10
C ASP A 542 0.19 -4.79 36.43
N GLY A 543 0.08 -3.56 35.91
CA GLY A 543 1.11 -2.53 36.02
C GLY A 543 2.43 -2.86 35.33
N LYS A 544 2.53 -4.05 34.69
CA LYS A 544 3.72 -4.48 33.95
C LYS A 544 3.59 -4.12 32.48
N TYR A 545 4.67 -3.65 31.90
CA TYR A 545 4.69 -3.21 30.50
C TYR A 545 5.77 -3.94 29.73
N SER A 546 5.38 -4.74 28.73
CA SER A 546 6.31 -5.36 27.78
C SER A 546 6.70 -4.33 26.70
N GLY A 547 7.99 -4.28 26.35
CA GLY A 547 8.48 -3.36 25.32
C GLY A 547 8.15 -3.87 23.90
N LEU A 548 8.34 -3.00 22.92
CA LEU A 548 8.08 -3.25 21.49
C LEU A 548 8.80 -4.49 20.94
N ARG A 549 9.93 -4.87 21.52
CA ARG A 549 10.76 -6.01 21.09
C ARG A 549 10.08 -7.37 21.22
N LEU A 550 9.31 -7.58 22.28
CA LEU A 550 8.59 -8.84 22.51
C LEU A 550 7.42 -9.04 21.54
N TYR A 551 6.73 -7.98 21.19
CA TYR A 551 5.62 -8.04 20.23
C TYR A 551 6.06 -8.46 18.80
N ARG A 552 7.24 -8.03 18.35
CA ARG A 552 7.77 -8.44 17.03
C ARG A 552 8.16 -9.90 16.95
N LEU A 553 8.61 -10.50 18.04
CA LEU A 553 8.95 -11.92 18.10
C LEU A 553 7.70 -12.82 18.07
N GLN A 554 6.61 -12.39 18.72
CA GLN A 554 5.35 -13.15 18.72
C GLN A 554 4.60 -13.10 17.38
N SER A 555 4.73 -12.02 16.60
CA SER A 555 4.10 -11.91 15.28
C SER A 555 4.87 -12.64 14.17
N SER A 556 6.13 -13.05 14.39
CA SER A 556 6.93 -13.82 13.42
C SER A 556 6.83 -15.34 13.59
N GLU A 557 6.24 -15.81 14.69
CA GLU A 557 6.02 -17.26 14.93
C GLU A 557 4.60 -17.73 14.53
N THR A 558 3.74 -16.83 14.07
CA THR A 558 2.36 -17.15 13.61
C THR A 558 2.16 -16.97 12.10
N THR A 559 3.24 -17.04 11.29
CA THR A 559 3.16 -17.15 9.83
C THR A 559 3.74 -18.46 9.33
#